data_c3c3322fba517156edea9d6bd2d7a8ec
#
_entry.id   c3c3322fba517156edea9d6bd2d7a8ec
#
_cell.length_a   1.000
_cell.length_b   1.000
_cell.length_c   1.000
_cell.angle_alpha   90.00
_cell.angle_beta   90.00
_cell.angle_gamma   90.00
#
_symmetry.space_group_name_H-M   'P 1'
#
loop_
_entity.id
_entity.type
_entity.pdbx_description
1 polymer ?
#
loop_
_entity_poly.entity_id
_entity_poly.type
_entity_poly.pdbx_seq_one_letter_code
_entity_poly.pdbx_strand_id
1 'polypeptide(L)'
;MSNKTILRYTANQRTNHWLVAILFFMAGLSGLALFHPSMFWLTHLFGGGPWTRILHPFIGVLMFVFFLGLVLRFWRSNFFIDNDWKWMRRIDRVLVNDEESVPPVGKYNAGQKMLFWTLLLCMLGLLFTGLVIWRAYFSAYFGITVIRWAMLLHALAGFVLILSIIVHIYAGLWIKGSVDAMLHGWVSRAWARKHHELWYRDITRDERNPDVPERPITKKG
;
A
#
# COMPACT_ATOMS: atom_id res chain seq x y z
N MET A 1 24.34 0.91 -22.88
CA MET A 1 22.98 1.46 -22.63
C MET A 1 22.57 1.61 -21.14
N SER A 2 23.46 1.34 -20.19
CA SER A 2 23.04 1.11 -18.80
C SER A 2 23.10 2.31 -17.84
N ASN A 3 23.53 3.49 -18.27
CA ASN A 3 23.87 4.56 -17.31
C ASN A 3 22.77 5.61 -17.05
N LYS A 4 21.57 5.47 -17.60
CA LYS A 4 20.51 6.50 -17.49
C LYS A 4 19.35 6.14 -16.55
N THR A 5 19.14 4.88 -16.23
CA THR A 5 18.02 4.39 -15.43
C THR A 5 18.46 3.53 -14.25
N ILE A 6 17.63 3.46 -13.21
CA ILE A 6 17.83 2.66 -12.00
C ILE A 6 16.59 1.79 -11.80
N LEU A 7 16.77 0.51 -11.45
CA LEU A 7 15.67 -0.39 -11.09
C LEU A 7 15.10 0.02 -9.73
N ARG A 8 13.83 0.42 -9.70
CA ARG A 8 13.12 0.79 -8.47
C ARG A 8 12.29 -0.36 -7.92
N TYR A 9 11.58 -1.08 -8.81
CA TYR A 9 10.74 -2.21 -8.47
C TYR A 9 10.97 -3.38 -9.40
N THR A 10 11.17 -4.57 -8.85
CA THR A 10 11.27 -5.82 -9.61
C THR A 10 9.93 -6.20 -10.22
N ALA A 11 9.93 -7.05 -11.24
CA ALA A 11 8.69 -7.55 -11.86
C ALA A 11 7.74 -8.20 -10.83
N ASN A 12 8.30 -9.02 -9.94
CA ASN A 12 7.53 -9.70 -8.88
C ASN A 12 6.89 -8.71 -7.88
N GLN A 13 7.59 -7.64 -7.50
CA GLN A 13 7.03 -6.59 -6.63
C GLN A 13 5.85 -5.88 -7.31
N ARG A 14 5.97 -5.59 -8.60
CA ARG A 14 4.92 -4.93 -9.37
C ARG A 14 3.72 -5.84 -9.58
N THR A 15 3.94 -7.10 -9.98
CA THR A 15 2.85 -8.07 -10.14
C THR A 15 2.08 -8.25 -8.83
N ASN A 16 2.77 -8.42 -7.71
CA ASN A 16 2.11 -8.53 -6.41
C ASN A 16 1.32 -7.27 -6.05
N HIS A 17 1.87 -6.07 -6.31
CA HIS A 17 1.15 -4.81 -6.10
C HIS A 17 -0.15 -4.74 -6.93
N TRP A 18 -0.09 -5.07 -8.21
CA TRP A 18 -1.28 -5.03 -9.09
C TRP A 18 -2.32 -6.08 -8.72
N LEU A 19 -1.90 -7.27 -8.26
CA LEU A 19 -2.82 -8.26 -7.71
C LEU A 19 -3.54 -7.73 -6.46
N VAL A 20 -2.81 -7.10 -5.53
CA VAL A 20 -3.42 -6.46 -4.36
C VAL A 20 -4.38 -5.34 -4.79
N ALA A 21 -4.02 -4.53 -5.78
CA ALA A 21 -4.88 -3.46 -6.28
C ALA A 21 -6.20 -4.00 -6.86
N ILE A 22 -6.15 -5.05 -7.68
CA ILE A 22 -7.35 -5.70 -8.25
C ILE A 22 -8.23 -6.26 -7.11
N LEU A 23 -7.62 -7.00 -6.19
CA LEU A 23 -8.34 -7.59 -5.05
C LEU A 23 -8.92 -6.51 -4.12
N PHE A 24 -8.23 -5.37 -3.97
CA PHE A 24 -8.76 -4.22 -3.23
C PHE A 24 -10.03 -3.67 -3.89
N PHE A 25 -10.05 -3.46 -5.19
CA PHE A 25 -11.25 -3.01 -5.87
C PHE A 25 -12.40 -4.02 -5.72
N MET A 26 -12.12 -5.31 -5.86
CA MET A 26 -13.14 -6.34 -5.65
C MET A 26 -13.67 -6.35 -4.21
N ALA A 27 -12.79 -6.34 -3.21
CA ALA A 27 -13.18 -6.30 -1.80
C ALA A 27 -13.90 -5.00 -1.44
N GLY A 28 -13.42 -3.86 -1.93
CA GLY A 28 -14.03 -2.55 -1.69
C GLY A 28 -15.43 -2.44 -2.28
N LEU A 29 -15.62 -2.80 -3.55
CA LEU A 29 -16.94 -2.76 -4.21
C LEU A 29 -17.92 -3.75 -3.57
N SER A 30 -17.49 -4.97 -3.26
CA SER A 30 -18.34 -5.95 -2.57
C SER A 30 -18.65 -5.51 -1.13
N GLY A 31 -17.70 -4.90 -0.43
CA GLY A 31 -17.90 -4.34 0.91
C GLY A 31 -18.91 -3.17 0.91
N LEU A 32 -18.76 -2.23 -0.01
CA LEU A 32 -19.71 -1.11 -0.20
C LEU A 32 -21.11 -1.61 -0.55
N ALA A 33 -21.22 -2.64 -1.39
CA ALA A 33 -22.49 -3.28 -1.73
C ALA A 33 -23.23 -3.85 -0.51
N LEU A 34 -22.47 -4.35 0.48
CA LEU A 34 -23.02 -4.91 1.71
C LEU A 34 -23.21 -3.86 2.82
N PHE A 35 -22.55 -2.72 2.70
CA PHE A 35 -22.51 -1.67 3.72
C PHE A 35 -23.78 -0.81 3.72
N HIS A 36 -24.25 -0.37 2.54
CA HIS A 36 -25.37 0.58 2.47
C HIS A 36 -26.39 0.20 1.39
N PRO A 37 -27.70 0.29 1.69
CA PRO A 37 -28.76 -0.08 0.74
C PRO A 37 -28.66 0.63 -0.63
N SER A 38 -28.28 1.91 -0.68
CA SER A 38 -28.12 2.65 -1.94
C SER A 38 -26.99 2.10 -2.83
N MET A 39 -26.07 1.32 -2.27
CA MET A 39 -24.96 0.68 -2.97
C MET A 39 -25.26 -0.78 -3.33
N PHE A 40 -26.43 -1.31 -2.94
CA PHE A 40 -26.77 -2.72 -3.13
C PHE A 40 -26.77 -3.17 -4.59
N TRP A 41 -26.97 -2.28 -5.53
CA TRP A 41 -26.86 -2.55 -6.97
C TRP A 41 -25.46 -3.06 -7.38
N LEU A 42 -24.40 -2.72 -6.65
CA LEU A 42 -23.05 -3.25 -6.88
C LEU A 42 -22.99 -4.78 -6.73
N THR A 43 -23.93 -5.40 -6.03
CA THR A 43 -23.99 -6.87 -5.91
C THR A 43 -24.13 -7.56 -7.27
N HIS A 44 -24.68 -6.91 -8.26
CA HIS A 44 -24.78 -7.45 -9.62
C HIS A 44 -23.43 -7.77 -10.25
N LEU A 45 -22.36 -7.07 -9.85
CA LEU A 45 -20.99 -7.36 -10.27
C LEU A 45 -20.47 -8.71 -9.76
N PHE A 46 -21.09 -9.25 -8.71
CA PHE A 46 -20.66 -10.46 -8.00
C PHE A 46 -21.71 -11.59 -8.08
N GLY A 47 -22.70 -11.49 -8.97
CA GLY A 47 -23.75 -12.52 -9.10
C GLY A 47 -24.89 -12.37 -8.10
N GLY A 48 -25.14 -11.16 -7.57
CA GLY A 48 -26.22 -10.84 -6.64
C GLY A 48 -25.82 -10.90 -5.16
N GLY A 49 -26.76 -10.50 -4.29
CA GLY A 49 -26.50 -10.38 -2.84
C GLY A 49 -25.98 -11.64 -2.15
N PRO A 50 -26.52 -12.85 -2.40
CA PRO A 50 -26.00 -14.08 -1.82
C PRO A 50 -24.52 -14.34 -2.18
N TRP A 51 -24.17 -14.25 -3.45
CA TRP A 51 -22.80 -14.44 -3.90
C TRP A 51 -21.84 -13.36 -3.39
N THR A 52 -22.27 -12.11 -3.33
CA THR A 52 -21.47 -11.04 -2.76
C THR A 52 -21.08 -11.33 -1.30
N ARG A 53 -22.03 -11.83 -0.49
CA ARG A 53 -21.77 -12.22 0.91
C ARG A 53 -20.82 -13.40 1.04
N ILE A 54 -20.85 -14.34 0.10
CA ILE A 54 -19.95 -15.49 0.06
C ILE A 54 -18.56 -15.04 -0.37
N LEU A 55 -18.44 -14.30 -1.48
CA LEU A 55 -17.17 -13.97 -2.10
C LEU A 55 -16.37 -12.92 -1.32
N HIS A 56 -17.04 -11.92 -0.72
CA HIS A 56 -16.36 -10.81 -0.03
C HIS A 56 -15.31 -11.27 0.99
N PRO A 57 -15.60 -12.16 1.95
CA PRO A 57 -14.60 -12.58 2.94
C PRO A 57 -13.44 -13.38 2.32
N PHE A 58 -13.70 -14.20 1.29
CA PHE A 58 -12.62 -14.93 0.60
C PHE A 58 -11.70 -13.98 -0.19
N ILE A 59 -12.28 -12.99 -0.89
CA ILE A 59 -11.52 -11.95 -1.58
C ILE A 59 -10.67 -11.16 -0.56
N GLY A 60 -11.26 -10.81 0.59
CA GLY A 60 -10.56 -10.09 1.66
C GLY A 60 -9.37 -10.86 2.23
N VAL A 61 -9.54 -12.16 2.52
CA VAL A 61 -8.44 -13.04 2.97
C VAL A 61 -7.36 -13.16 1.91
N LEU A 62 -7.74 -13.40 0.65
CA LEU A 62 -6.78 -13.50 -0.45
C LEU A 62 -6.00 -12.20 -0.65
N MET A 63 -6.70 -11.05 -0.59
CA MET A 63 -6.06 -9.73 -0.62
C MET A 63 -5.05 -9.57 0.50
N PHE A 64 -5.41 -9.98 1.74
CA PHE A 64 -4.49 -9.91 2.86
C PHE A 64 -3.22 -10.73 2.66
N VAL A 65 -3.33 -11.95 2.12
CA VAL A 65 -2.18 -12.83 1.84
C VAL A 65 -1.20 -12.16 0.87
N PHE A 66 -1.69 -11.63 -0.25
CA PHE A 66 -0.83 -10.90 -1.19
C PHE A 66 -0.30 -9.59 -0.62
N PHE A 67 -1.12 -8.87 0.16
CA PHE A 67 -0.68 -7.66 0.85
C PHE A 67 0.44 -7.95 1.86
N LEU A 68 0.34 -9.04 2.61
CA LEU A 68 1.41 -9.48 3.52
C LEU A 68 2.73 -9.70 2.75
N GLY A 69 2.66 -10.23 1.53
CA GLY A 69 3.83 -10.34 0.65
C GLY A 69 4.48 -8.98 0.33
N LEU A 70 3.69 -7.91 0.15
CA LEU A 70 4.22 -6.54 0.01
C LEU A 70 4.82 -6.03 1.32
N VAL A 71 4.11 -6.24 2.43
CA VAL A 71 4.59 -5.81 3.76
C VAL A 71 5.97 -6.40 4.04
N LEU A 72 6.13 -7.71 3.89
CA LEU A 72 7.40 -8.41 4.16
C LEU A 72 8.55 -7.93 3.25
N ARG A 73 8.24 -7.53 2.01
CA ARG A 73 9.26 -7.01 1.06
C ARG A 73 9.67 -5.58 1.35
N PHE A 74 8.74 -4.75 1.82
CA PHE A 74 8.98 -3.32 1.99
C PHE A 74 9.17 -2.90 3.46
N TRP A 75 9.01 -3.83 4.41
CA TRP A 75 9.07 -3.61 5.85
C TRP A 75 10.25 -2.74 6.27
N ARG A 76 11.48 -3.17 5.90
CA ARG A 76 12.72 -2.49 6.33
C ARG A 76 12.85 -1.06 5.81
N SER A 77 12.28 -0.76 4.65
CA SER A 77 12.36 0.57 4.04
C SER A 77 11.32 1.55 4.59
N ASN A 78 10.37 1.08 5.41
CA ASN A 78 9.26 1.88 5.93
C ASN A 78 9.40 2.23 7.41
N PHE A 79 10.55 1.96 8.06
CA PHE A 79 10.82 2.52 9.38
C PHE A 79 11.14 4.00 9.28
N PHE A 80 10.62 4.77 10.26
CA PHE A 80 10.85 6.21 10.33
C PHE A 80 12.30 6.50 10.75
N ILE A 81 12.89 7.52 10.14
CA ILE A 81 14.18 8.09 10.47
C ILE A 81 14.02 9.57 10.83
N ASP A 82 15.05 10.20 11.40
CA ASP A 82 14.98 11.60 11.85
C ASP A 82 14.58 12.58 10.73
N ASN A 83 15.02 12.32 9.51
CA ASN A 83 14.65 13.15 8.37
C ASN A 83 13.16 13.09 8.03
N ASP A 84 12.48 11.98 8.32
CA ASP A 84 11.03 11.87 8.08
C ASP A 84 10.24 12.82 8.97
N TRP A 85 10.63 13.00 10.23
CA TRP A 85 10.01 13.95 11.14
C TRP A 85 10.24 15.39 10.72
N LYS A 86 11.44 15.71 10.23
CA LYS A 86 11.75 17.04 9.68
C LYS A 86 10.96 17.28 8.39
N TRP A 87 10.80 16.26 7.55
CA TRP A 87 10.01 16.31 6.33
C TRP A 87 8.52 16.56 6.61
N MET A 88 7.94 15.88 7.61
CA MET A 88 6.54 16.08 8.00
C MET A 88 6.26 17.50 8.50
N ARG A 89 7.21 18.12 9.18
CA ARG A 89 7.07 19.52 9.63
C ARG A 89 7.08 20.54 8.49
N ARG A 90 7.48 20.12 7.29
CA ARG A 90 7.54 20.94 6.06
C ARG A 90 6.60 20.43 4.97
N ILE A 91 5.51 19.78 5.37
CA ILE A 91 4.52 19.24 4.41
C ILE A 91 3.88 20.34 3.55
N ASP A 92 3.78 21.57 4.08
CA ASP A 92 3.36 22.77 3.35
C ASP A 92 4.21 23.03 2.10
N ARG A 93 5.53 22.83 2.18
CA ARG A 93 6.45 22.98 1.07
C ARG A 93 6.27 21.87 0.03
N VAL A 94 6.02 20.65 0.49
CA VAL A 94 5.71 19.52 -0.41
C VAL A 94 4.45 19.78 -1.22
N LEU A 95 3.42 20.34 -0.59
CA LEU A 95 2.13 20.63 -1.25
C LEU A 95 2.26 21.72 -2.33
N VAL A 96 3.22 22.63 -2.20
CA VAL A 96 3.52 23.65 -3.23
C VAL A 96 4.63 23.22 -4.18
N ASN A 97 5.05 21.92 -4.14
CA ASN A 97 6.09 21.33 -5.00
C ASN A 97 7.48 21.97 -4.82
N ASP A 98 7.76 22.53 -3.64
CA ASP A 98 9.07 23.09 -3.26
C ASP A 98 9.91 21.97 -2.58
N GLU A 99 10.39 21.02 -3.39
CA GLU A 99 11.16 19.88 -2.89
C GLU A 99 12.58 20.25 -2.44
N GLU A 100 13.11 21.40 -2.87
CA GLU A 100 14.46 21.86 -2.49
C GLU A 100 14.51 22.31 -1.04
N SER A 101 13.40 22.79 -0.52
CA SER A 101 13.26 23.24 0.90
C SER A 101 12.98 22.10 1.90
N VAL A 102 12.81 20.86 1.43
CA VAL A 102 12.54 19.73 2.32
C VAL A 102 13.78 18.85 2.51
N PRO A 103 13.92 18.19 3.67
CA PRO A 103 15.04 17.28 3.92
C PRO A 103 15.09 16.13 2.90
N PRO A 104 16.30 15.68 2.52
CA PRO A 104 16.45 14.57 1.58
C PRO A 104 15.86 13.28 2.16
N VAL A 105 15.18 12.52 1.30
CA VAL A 105 14.45 11.30 1.70
C VAL A 105 15.11 10.05 1.12
N GLY A 106 14.88 8.91 1.81
CA GLY A 106 15.33 7.59 1.38
C GLY A 106 14.47 7.02 0.25
N LYS A 107 14.38 5.69 0.17
CA LYS A 107 13.57 5.00 -0.84
C LYS A 107 12.10 5.43 -0.78
N TYR A 108 11.60 5.73 0.42
CA TYR A 108 10.25 6.24 0.68
C TYR A 108 10.32 7.51 1.51
N ASN A 109 9.45 8.48 1.23
CA ASN A 109 9.27 9.68 2.05
C ASN A 109 8.32 9.39 3.23
N ALA A 110 8.23 10.34 4.17
CA ALA A 110 7.42 10.17 5.38
C ALA A 110 5.94 9.92 5.09
N GLY A 111 5.36 10.58 4.09
CA GLY A 111 3.96 10.35 3.68
C GLY A 111 3.73 8.93 3.16
N GLN A 112 4.65 8.37 2.38
CA GLN A 112 4.60 7.00 1.90
C GLN A 112 4.75 5.99 3.06
N LYS A 113 5.60 6.28 4.04
CA LYS A 113 5.75 5.46 5.25
C LYS A 113 4.50 5.50 6.13
N MET A 114 3.91 6.67 6.33
CA MET A 114 2.62 6.79 7.04
C MET A 114 1.54 5.97 6.35
N LEU A 115 1.43 6.09 5.03
CA LEU A 115 0.49 5.29 4.24
C LEU A 115 0.72 3.79 4.46
N PHE A 116 1.96 3.32 4.36
CA PHE A 116 2.30 1.91 4.59
C PHE A 116 1.80 1.40 5.94
N TRP A 117 2.04 2.12 7.02
CA TRP A 117 1.60 1.73 8.37
C TRP A 117 0.08 1.82 8.54
N THR A 118 -0.56 2.84 7.96
CA THR A 118 -2.02 2.97 7.96
C THR A 118 -2.68 1.80 7.23
N LEU A 119 -2.17 1.44 6.04
CA LEU A 119 -2.68 0.30 5.29
C LEU A 119 -2.49 -1.01 6.07
N LEU A 120 -1.33 -1.21 6.71
CA LEU A 120 -1.08 -2.39 7.52
C LEU A 120 -2.07 -2.52 8.69
N LEU A 121 -2.28 -1.43 9.44
CA LEU A 121 -3.22 -1.42 10.56
C LEU A 121 -4.66 -1.65 10.09
N CYS A 122 -5.09 -1.00 9.02
CA CYS A 122 -6.43 -1.21 8.45
C CYS A 122 -6.61 -2.66 7.98
N MET A 123 -5.63 -3.23 7.27
CA MET A 123 -5.71 -4.60 6.76
C MET A 123 -5.75 -5.63 7.89
N LEU A 124 -4.97 -5.45 8.96
CA LEU A 124 -5.05 -6.29 10.16
C LEU A 124 -6.43 -6.13 10.85
N GLY A 125 -6.89 -4.91 11.01
CA GLY A 125 -8.22 -4.61 11.57
C GLY A 125 -9.34 -5.29 10.77
N LEU A 126 -9.31 -5.15 9.44
CA LEU A 126 -10.29 -5.77 8.53
C LEU A 126 -10.24 -7.31 8.59
N LEU A 127 -9.03 -7.90 8.63
CA LEU A 127 -8.91 -9.35 8.75
C LEU A 127 -9.54 -9.86 10.04
N PHE A 128 -9.10 -9.33 11.20
CA PHE A 128 -9.58 -9.83 12.50
C PHE A 128 -11.06 -9.58 12.71
N THR A 129 -11.54 -8.38 12.41
CA THR A 129 -12.97 -8.07 12.52
C THR A 129 -13.80 -8.85 11.52
N GLY A 130 -13.28 -9.02 10.29
CA GLY A 130 -13.89 -9.84 9.25
C GLY A 130 -14.08 -11.29 9.68
N LEU A 131 -13.07 -11.89 10.30
CA LEU A 131 -13.20 -13.24 10.87
C LEU A 131 -14.29 -13.32 11.94
N VAL A 132 -14.35 -12.35 12.86
CA VAL A 132 -15.39 -12.31 13.90
C VAL A 132 -16.80 -12.23 13.32
N ILE A 133 -17.01 -11.45 12.26
CA ILE A 133 -18.34 -11.28 11.65
C ILE A 133 -18.67 -12.32 10.57
N TRP A 134 -17.77 -13.24 10.26
CA TRP A 134 -17.96 -14.24 9.21
C TRP A 134 -18.93 -15.34 9.65
N ARG A 135 -20.20 -15.17 9.30
CA ARG A 135 -21.31 -16.00 9.79
C ARG A 135 -21.18 -17.49 9.47
N ALA A 136 -20.65 -17.82 8.29
CA ALA A 136 -20.58 -19.22 7.85
C ALA A 136 -19.60 -20.08 8.68
N TYR A 137 -18.61 -19.44 9.34
CA TYR A 137 -17.51 -20.19 9.95
C TYR A 137 -17.23 -19.81 11.41
N PHE A 138 -17.18 -18.52 11.73
CA PHE A 138 -16.58 -18.08 12.98
C PHE A 138 -17.53 -17.33 13.92
N SER A 139 -18.55 -16.62 13.40
CA SER A 139 -19.35 -15.73 14.24
C SER A 139 -20.10 -16.42 15.36
N ALA A 140 -20.40 -17.71 15.23
CA ALA A 140 -21.07 -18.50 16.29
C ALA A 140 -20.22 -18.63 17.58
N TYR A 141 -18.93 -18.41 17.52
CA TYR A 141 -18.05 -18.46 18.68
C TYR A 141 -17.99 -17.16 19.49
N PHE A 142 -18.64 -16.08 19.01
CA PHE A 142 -18.57 -14.76 19.62
C PHE A 142 -19.95 -14.29 20.11
N GLY A 143 -19.96 -13.65 21.28
CA GLY A 143 -21.17 -12.98 21.77
C GLY A 143 -21.61 -11.82 20.92
N ILE A 144 -22.91 -11.49 20.92
CA ILE A 144 -23.51 -10.46 20.08
C ILE A 144 -22.86 -9.09 20.22
N THR A 145 -22.41 -8.72 21.41
CA THR A 145 -21.72 -7.45 21.68
C THR A 145 -20.40 -7.36 20.93
N VAL A 146 -19.61 -8.46 20.93
CA VAL A 146 -18.33 -8.55 20.19
C VAL A 146 -18.57 -8.43 18.70
N ILE A 147 -19.59 -9.11 18.17
CA ILE A 147 -19.94 -9.05 16.74
C ILE A 147 -20.32 -7.62 16.35
N ARG A 148 -21.11 -6.91 17.17
CA ARG A 148 -21.52 -5.52 16.91
C ARG A 148 -20.32 -4.58 16.86
N TRP A 149 -19.40 -4.68 17.81
CA TRP A 149 -18.16 -3.89 17.78
C TRP A 149 -17.28 -4.25 16.60
N ALA A 150 -17.16 -5.53 16.27
CA ALA A 150 -16.40 -5.96 15.09
C ALA A 150 -16.98 -5.40 13.79
N MET A 151 -18.30 -5.37 13.64
CA MET A 151 -18.96 -4.74 12.47
C MET A 151 -18.65 -3.25 12.36
N LEU A 152 -18.71 -2.52 13.47
CA LEU A 152 -18.40 -1.08 13.50
C LEU A 152 -16.94 -0.82 13.15
N LEU A 153 -16.01 -1.55 13.76
CA LEU A 153 -14.58 -1.42 13.52
C LEU A 153 -14.20 -1.86 12.09
N HIS A 154 -14.86 -2.89 11.55
CA HIS A 154 -14.69 -3.32 10.16
C HIS A 154 -15.08 -2.22 9.17
N ALA A 155 -16.24 -1.61 9.38
CA ALA A 155 -16.70 -0.49 8.54
C ALA A 155 -15.77 0.72 8.63
N LEU A 156 -15.33 1.08 9.85
CA LEU A 156 -14.40 2.19 10.07
C LEU A 156 -13.04 1.93 9.40
N ALA A 157 -12.46 0.73 9.60
CA ALA A 157 -11.20 0.35 8.96
C ALA A 157 -11.30 0.32 7.43
N GLY A 158 -12.44 -0.15 6.88
CA GLY A 158 -12.71 -0.12 5.45
C GLY A 158 -12.80 1.30 4.90
N PHE A 159 -13.47 2.20 5.62
CA PHE A 159 -13.56 3.62 5.26
C PHE A 159 -12.18 4.29 5.24
N VAL A 160 -11.38 4.10 6.29
CA VAL A 160 -10.02 4.65 6.38
C VAL A 160 -9.13 4.08 5.27
N LEU A 161 -9.25 2.77 4.98
CA LEU A 161 -8.51 2.11 3.90
C LEU A 161 -8.84 2.72 2.54
N ILE A 162 -10.13 2.91 2.22
CA ILE A 162 -10.59 3.51 0.95
C ILE A 162 -10.04 4.93 0.81
N LEU A 163 -10.17 5.77 1.84
CA LEU A 163 -9.60 7.13 1.82
C LEU A 163 -8.09 7.12 1.61
N SER A 164 -7.37 6.22 2.29
CA SER A 164 -5.92 6.08 2.17
C SER A 164 -5.51 5.68 0.74
N ILE A 165 -6.28 4.81 0.09
CA ILE A 165 -6.02 4.41 -1.30
C ILE A 165 -6.34 5.56 -2.28
N ILE A 166 -7.37 6.37 -2.04
CA ILE A 166 -7.64 7.57 -2.85
C ILE A 166 -6.44 8.52 -2.79
N VAL A 167 -5.92 8.79 -1.59
CA VAL A 167 -4.73 9.63 -1.39
C VAL A 167 -3.51 8.99 -2.06
N HIS A 168 -3.35 7.67 -1.96
CA HIS A 168 -2.25 6.92 -2.61
C HIS A 168 -2.27 7.07 -4.13
N ILE A 169 -3.43 6.88 -4.75
CA ILE A 169 -3.60 7.03 -6.21
C ILE A 169 -3.33 8.47 -6.61
N TYR A 170 -3.90 9.44 -5.90
CA TYR A 170 -3.68 10.86 -6.16
C TYR A 170 -2.20 11.23 -6.10
N ALA A 171 -1.50 10.85 -5.02
CA ALA A 171 -0.07 11.12 -4.87
C ALA A 171 0.77 10.43 -5.96
N GLY A 172 0.42 9.21 -6.36
CA GLY A 172 1.06 8.50 -7.45
C GLY A 172 0.93 9.19 -8.80
N LEU A 173 -0.24 9.78 -9.08
CA LEU A 173 -0.50 10.55 -10.31
C LEU A 173 0.17 11.94 -10.26
N TRP A 174 0.20 12.56 -9.08
CA TRP A 174 0.80 13.89 -8.87
C TRP A 174 2.31 13.89 -9.15
N ILE A 175 3.04 12.90 -8.65
CA ILE A 175 4.49 12.79 -8.86
C ILE A 175 4.74 12.06 -10.18
N LYS A 176 5.01 12.84 -11.24
CA LYS A 176 5.31 12.29 -12.58
C LYS A 176 6.40 11.24 -12.51
N GLY A 177 6.18 10.09 -13.17
CA GLY A 177 7.11 8.95 -13.19
C GLY A 177 6.87 7.91 -12.08
N SER A 178 6.05 8.18 -11.05
CA SER A 178 5.75 7.20 -9.99
C SER A 178 4.92 6.03 -10.51
N VAL A 179 3.88 6.31 -11.29
CA VAL A 179 3.05 5.28 -11.94
C VAL A 179 3.88 4.51 -12.97
N ASP A 180 4.71 5.20 -13.77
CA ASP A 180 5.59 4.58 -14.74
C ASP A 180 6.59 3.61 -14.09
N ALA A 181 7.15 3.99 -12.93
CA ALA A 181 7.99 3.11 -12.12
C ALA A 181 7.25 1.84 -11.66
N MET A 182 5.95 1.94 -11.36
CA MET A 182 5.14 0.78 -10.97
C MET A 182 4.72 -0.06 -12.17
N LEU A 183 4.62 0.51 -13.37
CA LEU A 183 4.33 -0.22 -14.61
C LEU A 183 5.57 -0.91 -15.19
N HIS A 184 6.70 -0.19 -15.30
CA HIS A 184 7.90 -0.64 -15.99
C HIS A 184 9.05 -1.05 -15.05
N GLY A 185 9.06 -0.58 -13.81
CA GLY A 185 10.05 -0.93 -12.79
C GLY A 185 11.25 0.01 -12.72
N TRP A 186 11.45 0.88 -13.69
CA TRP A 186 12.65 1.72 -13.83
C TRP A 186 12.32 3.19 -13.62
N VAL A 187 13.29 3.92 -13.08
CA VAL A 187 13.28 5.39 -12.98
C VAL A 187 14.56 5.98 -13.56
N SER A 188 14.51 7.22 -14.04
CA SER A 188 15.74 7.91 -14.44
C SER A 188 16.59 8.28 -13.23
N ARG A 189 17.92 8.38 -13.42
CA ARG A 189 18.84 8.85 -12.36
C ARG A 189 18.48 10.27 -11.90
N ALA A 190 18.06 11.14 -12.82
CA ALA A 190 17.61 12.49 -12.49
C ALA A 190 16.38 12.48 -11.60
N TRP A 191 15.39 11.62 -11.90
CA TRP A 191 14.20 11.43 -11.06
C TRP A 191 14.56 10.94 -9.66
N ALA A 192 15.41 9.90 -9.57
CA ALA A 192 15.83 9.33 -8.29
C ALA A 192 16.59 10.36 -7.44
N ARG A 193 17.48 11.17 -8.07
CA ARG A 193 18.21 12.23 -7.39
C ARG A 193 17.28 13.32 -6.88
N LYS A 194 16.27 13.72 -7.67
CA LYS A 194 15.34 14.78 -7.30
C LYS A 194 14.42 14.36 -6.16
N HIS A 195 13.74 13.21 -6.29
CA HIS A 195 12.66 12.81 -5.39
C HIS A 195 13.10 11.88 -4.24
N HIS A 196 14.29 11.23 -4.34
CA HIS A 196 14.78 10.23 -3.38
C HIS A 196 16.30 10.30 -3.24
N GLU A 197 16.81 11.45 -2.84
CA GLU A 197 18.23 11.76 -2.88
C GLU A 197 19.09 10.80 -2.02
N LEU A 198 18.67 10.46 -0.80
CA LEU A 198 19.43 9.52 0.05
C LEU A 198 19.50 8.13 -0.60
N TRP A 199 18.38 7.65 -1.15
CA TRP A 199 18.35 6.38 -1.88
C TRP A 199 19.26 6.42 -3.13
N TYR A 200 19.26 7.53 -3.86
CA TYR A 200 20.15 7.72 -5.01
C TYR A 200 21.62 7.71 -4.60
N ARG A 201 21.98 8.37 -3.49
CA ARG A 201 23.35 8.39 -2.95
C ARG A 201 23.80 6.98 -2.52
N ASP A 202 22.94 6.21 -1.87
CA ASP A 202 23.24 4.83 -1.46
C ASP A 202 23.59 3.96 -2.67
N ILE A 203 22.75 3.95 -3.71
CA ILE A 203 22.98 3.15 -4.92
C ILE A 203 24.28 3.58 -5.62
N THR A 204 24.50 4.89 -5.78
CA THR A 204 25.69 5.39 -6.49
C THR A 204 26.97 5.21 -5.69
N ARG A 205 26.89 5.12 -4.38
CA ARG A 205 28.03 4.77 -3.52
C ARG A 205 28.43 3.32 -3.72
N ASP A 206 27.45 2.41 -3.72
CA ASP A 206 27.71 0.98 -3.95
C ASP A 206 28.28 0.72 -5.35
N GLU A 207 27.85 1.47 -6.38
CA GLU A 207 28.43 1.41 -7.73
C GLU A 207 29.89 1.87 -7.82
N ARG A 208 30.33 2.79 -6.95
CA ARG A 208 31.71 3.32 -6.94
C ARG A 208 32.70 2.51 -6.12
N ASN A 209 32.22 1.67 -5.24
CA ASN A 209 33.05 0.85 -4.36
C ASN A 209 32.67 -0.62 -4.52
N PRO A 210 33.24 -1.31 -5.53
CA PRO A 210 32.94 -2.71 -5.84
C PRO A 210 33.38 -3.67 -4.74
N ASP A 211 34.23 -3.25 -3.80
CA ASP A 211 34.73 -4.04 -2.66
C ASP A 211 33.75 -4.02 -1.46
N VAL A 212 32.73 -3.18 -1.47
CA VAL A 212 31.64 -3.31 -0.52
C VAL A 212 30.84 -4.54 -0.92
N PRO A 213 30.81 -5.61 -0.09
CA PRO A 213 30.03 -6.80 -0.41
C PRO A 213 28.62 -6.35 -0.75
N GLU A 214 28.13 -6.74 -1.94
CA GLU A 214 26.78 -6.46 -2.39
C GLU A 214 25.85 -6.71 -1.21
N ARG A 215 25.33 -5.65 -0.57
CA ARG A 215 24.15 -5.88 0.27
C ARG A 215 23.21 -6.64 -0.63
N PRO A 216 22.75 -7.82 -0.24
CA PRO A 216 21.92 -8.60 -1.13
C PRO A 216 20.78 -7.70 -1.55
N ILE A 217 20.94 -7.06 -2.72
CA ILE A 217 19.81 -6.67 -3.54
C ILE A 217 19.14 -8.01 -3.65
N THR A 218 18.08 -8.19 -2.86
CA THR A 218 17.35 -9.44 -2.82
C THR A 218 17.03 -9.84 -4.25
N LYS A 219 18.00 -10.47 -4.92
CA LYS A 219 17.81 -11.40 -6.00
C LYS A 219 17.16 -12.62 -5.36
N LYS A 220 15.98 -12.47 -4.83
CA LYS A 220 15.13 -13.60 -4.46
C LYS A 220 13.69 -13.20 -4.72
N GLY A 221 13.22 -13.82 -5.80
CA GLY A 221 11.83 -14.07 -6.11
C GLY A 221 11.06 -12.89 -6.66
#